data_8e8b99a7dddd67d1dab53540b1eb848b
#
_entry.id   8e8b99a7dddd67d1dab53540b1eb848b
#
_cell.length_a   1.000
_cell.length_b   1.000
_cell.length_c   1.000
_cell.angle_alpha   90.00
_cell.angle_beta   90.00
_cell.angle_gamma   90.00
#
_symmetry.space_group_name_H-M   'P 1'
#
loop_
_entity.id
_entity.type
_entity.pdbx_description
1 polymer ?
#
loop_
_entity_poly.entity_id
_entity_poly.type
_entity_poly.pdbx_seq_one_letter_code
_entity_poly.pdbx_strand_id
1 'polypeptide(L)'
;MTWKLWLDDQIDDRDAPDRWVPEGFIGASSTAQAITLVGELGPPEYIDFDHDLGLLESGEEDNAKRFCKWLYENYPNNPPDGWRIHSQNRSPDAGGWIDSYLRSWVRSLEM
;
A
#
# COMPACT_ATOMS: atom_id res chain seq x y z
N MET A 1 -15.12 -1.83 -11.05
CA MET A 1 -15.45 -1.83 -9.62
C MET A 1 -14.29 -1.22 -8.84
N THR A 2 -14.58 -0.25 -7.99
CA THR A 2 -13.56 0.40 -7.17
C THR A 2 -13.49 -0.24 -5.79
N TRP A 3 -12.32 -0.24 -5.19
CA TRP A 3 -12.11 -0.84 -3.87
C TRP A 3 -10.98 -0.11 -3.15
N LYS A 4 -10.91 -0.29 -1.84
CA LYS A 4 -9.93 0.37 -0.97
C LYS A 4 -9.03 -0.68 -0.32
N LEU A 5 -7.73 -0.45 -0.38
CA LEU A 5 -6.73 -1.35 0.18
C LEU A 5 -6.23 -0.84 1.53
N TRP A 6 -6.22 -1.74 2.52
CA TRP A 6 -5.55 -1.53 3.81
C TRP A 6 -4.32 -2.43 3.85
N LEU A 7 -3.15 -1.82 3.76
CA LEU A 7 -1.88 -2.55 3.68
C LEU A 7 -1.14 -2.44 5.01
N ASP A 8 -1.13 -3.52 5.79
CA ASP A 8 -0.54 -3.55 7.13
C ASP A 8 -0.26 -5.01 7.52
N ASP A 9 0.97 -5.32 7.94
CA ASP A 9 1.36 -6.67 8.33
C ASP A 9 0.77 -7.12 9.68
N GLN A 10 0.15 -6.21 10.42
CA GLN A 10 -0.43 -6.48 11.75
C GLN A 10 -1.95 -6.52 11.74
N ILE A 11 -2.57 -6.76 10.60
CA ILE A 11 -4.04 -6.76 10.49
C ILE A 11 -4.74 -7.83 11.34
N ASP A 12 -4.01 -8.90 11.70
CA ASP A 12 -4.53 -9.97 12.54
C ASP A 12 -3.93 -9.98 13.95
N ASP A 13 -3.15 -8.98 14.30
CA ASP A 13 -2.49 -8.90 15.60
C ASP A 13 -3.51 -8.52 16.69
N ARG A 14 -3.72 -9.40 17.66
CA ARG A 14 -4.66 -9.18 18.77
C ARG A 14 -4.27 -7.99 19.64
N ASP A 15 -2.98 -7.70 19.71
CA ASP A 15 -2.45 -6.63 20.56
C ASP A 15 -2.45 -5.28 19.85
N ALA A 16 -2.86 -5.23 18.60
CA ALA A 16 -2.88 -4.01 17.79
C ALA A 16 -4.22 -3.84 17.06
N PRO A 17 -5.35 -3.69 17.80
CA PRO A 17 -6.67 -3.58 17.16
C PRO A 17 -6.82 -2.35 16.26
N ASP A 18 -6.04 -1.30 16.48
CA ASP A 18 -6.00 -0.12 15.63
C ASP A 18 -5.39 -0.40 14.25
N ARG A 19 -4.74 -1.57 14.08
CA ARG A 19 -4.18 -2.03 12.81
C ARG A 19 -5.11 -2.97 12.04
N TRP A 20 -6.26 -3.34 12.63
CA TRP A 20 -7.22 -4.21 11.97
C TRP A 20 -7.87 -3.48 10.80
N VAL A 21 -8.25 -4.26 9.79
CA VAL A 21 -8.83 -3.72 8.56
C VAL A 21 -10.13 -2.98 8.88
N PRO A 22 -10.21 -1.67 8.56
CA PRO A 22 -11.44 -0.91 8.78
C PRO A 22 -12.55 -1.38 7.86
N GLU A 23 -13.79 -1.10 8.27
CA GLU A 23 -14.95 -1.37 7.44
C GLU A 23 -14.82 -0.64 6.09
N GLY A 24 -15.16 -1.33 5.03
CA GLY A 24 -15.07 -0.78 3.68
C GLY A 24 -13.72 -0.97 2.99
N PHE A 25 -12.72 -1.50 3.71
CA PHE A 25 -11.40 -1.82 3.16
C PHE A 25 -11.21 -3.32 2.99
N ILE A 26 -10.32 -3.69 2.08
CA ILE A 26 -9.84 -5.06 1.94
C ILE A 26 -8.39 -5.08 2.37
N GLY A 27 -8.05 -5.99 3.29
CA GLY A 27 -6.72 -6.03 3.89
C GLY A 27 -5.73 -6.91 3.16
N ALA A 28 -4.48 -6.46 3.15
CA ALA A 28 -3.34 -7.27 2.73
C ALA A 28 -2.23 -7.11 3.75
N SER A 29 -1.59 -8.21 4.13
CA SER A 29 -0.54 -8.21 5.14
C SER A 29 0.87 -8.15 4.55
N SER A 30 0.98 -8.15 3.24
CA SER A 30 2.27 -8.11 2.54
C SER A 30 2.09 -7.55 1.13
N THR A 31 3.20 -7.18 0.51
CA THR A 31 3.21 -6.79 -0.90
C THR A 31 2.66 -7.92 -1.78
N ALA A 32 3.03 -9.18 -1.50
CA ALA A 32 2.57 -10.32 -2.28
C ALA A 32 1.04 -10.48 -2.23
N GLN A 33 0.44 -10.32 -1.04
CA GLN A 33 -1.02 -10.38 -0.93
C GLN A 33 -1.70 -9.22 -1.65
N ALA A 34 -1.14 -8.02 -1.55
CA ALA A 34 -1.67 -6.85 -2.25
C ALA A 34 -1.64 -7.06 -3.77
N ILE A 35 -0.55 -7.60 -4.29
CA ILE A 35 -0.42 -7.93 -5.71
C ILE A 35 -1.50 -8.93 -6.15
N THR A 36 -1.75 -9.96 -5.35
CA THR A 36 -2.80 -10.95 -5.63
C THR A 36 -4.17 -10.28 -5.70
N LEU A 37 -4.49 -9.40 -4.75
CA LEU A 37 -5.75 -8.67 -4.74
C LEU A 37 -5.93 -7.79 -5.98
N VAL A 38 -4.87 -7.08 -6.37
CA VAL A 38 -4.92 -6.25 -7.58
C VAL A 38 -5.15 -7.11 -8.82
N GLY A 39 -4.54 -8.29 -8.88
CA GLY A 39 -4.77 -9.23 -9.98
C GLY A 39 -6.22 -9.70 -10.08
N GLU A 40 -6.91 -9.78 -8.95
CA GLU A 40 -8.31 -10.23 -8.91
C GLU A 40 -9.31 -9.07 -9.07
N LEU A 41 -9.02 -7.92 -8.50
CA LEU A 41 -9.97 -6.82 -8.35
C LEU A 41 -9.63 -5.58 -9.18
N GLY A 42 -8.44 -5.55 -9.78
CA GLY A 42 -7.93 -4.36 -10.46
C GLY A 42 -7.24 -3.39 -9.50
N PRO A 43 -6.72 -2.27 -10.01
CA PRO A 43 -6.07 -1.28 -9.16
C PRO A 43 -7.04 -0.67 -8.14
N PRO A 44 -6.61 -0.48 -6.88
CA PRO A 44 -7.47 0.13 -5.87
C PRO A 44 -7.65 1.63 -6.11
N GLU A 45 -8.81 2.18 -5.72
CA GLU A 45 -9.06 3.61 -5.79
C GLU A 45 -8.41 4.38 -4.63
N TYR A 46 -8.22 3.71 -3.49
CA TYR A 46 -7.66 4.30 -2.29
C TYR A 46 -6.77 3.29 -1.59
N ILE A 47 -5.65 3.74 -1.06
CA ILE A 47 -4.72 2.88 -0.31
C ILE A 47 -4.37 3.54 1.00
N ASP A 48 -4.50 2.79 2.10
CA ASP A 48 -4.01 3.20 3.41
C ASP A 48 -2.79 2.34 3.73
N PHE A 49 -1.64 2.98 3.87
CA PHE A 49 -0.35 2.30 3.94
C PHE A 49 0.17 2.17 5.36
N ASP A 50 0.74 0.99 5.68
CA ASP A 50 1.79 0.84 6.66
C ASP A 50 3.10 0.72 5.89
N HIS A 51 4.14 1.44 6.31
CA HIS A 51 5.41 1.44 5.59
C HIS A 51 6.14 0.10 5.70
N ASP A 52 6.23 -0.46 6.91
CA ASP A 52 6.99 -1.69 7.17
C ASP A 52 6.07 -2.90 7.16
N LEU A 53 6.35 -3.84 6.26
CA LEU A 53 5.52 -5.04 6.06
C LEU A 53 6.23 -6.34 6.49
N GLY A 54 7.26 -6.24 7.34
CA GLY A 54 7.97 -7.40 7.85
C GLY A 54 9.06 -7.88 6.89
N LEU A 55 9.32 -9.18 6.89
CA LEU A 55 10.38 -9.78 6.08
C LEU A 55 9.82 -10.67 4.98
N LEU A 56 10.50 -10.66 3.84
CA LEU A 56 10.27 -11.62 2.77
C LEU A 56 10.90 -12.98 3.14
N GLU A 57 10.54 -14.02 2.41
CA GLU A 57 11.15 -15.34 2.58
C GLU A 57 12.67 -15.30 2.41
N SER A 58 13.17 -14.39 1.58
CA SER A 58 14.61 -14.19 1.37
C SER A 58 15.32 -13.53 2.56
N GLY A 59 14.58 -13.03 3.55
CA GLY A 59 15.11 -12.26 4.68
C GLY A 59 15.22 -10.76 4.43
N GLU A 60 14.91 -10.32 3.22
CA GLU A 60 14.87 -8.88 2.91
C GLU A 60 13.63 -8.23 3.48
N GLU A 61 13.72 -6.93 3.76
CA GLU A 61 12.57 -6.18 4.26
C GLU A 61 11.53 -5.99 3.17
N ASP A 62 10.27 -6.30 3.49
CA ASP A 62 9.14 -5.92 2.68
C ASP A 62 8.65 -4.55 3.13
N ASN A 63 8.19 -3.72 2.19
CA ASN A 63 7.65 -2.41 2.54
C ASN A 63 6.72 -1.89 1.44
N ALA A 64 6.00 -0.83 1.76
CA ALA A 64 5.02 -0.24 0.85
C ALA A 64 5.63 0.31 -0.43
N LYS A 65 6.93 0.67 -0.43
CA LYS A 65 7.61 1.13 -1.64
C LYS A 65 7.62 0.06 -2.73
N ARG A 66 7.79 -1.20 -2.35
CA ARG A 66 7.77 -2.32 -3.29
C ARG A 66 6.43 -2.39 -4.01
N PHE A 67 5.35 -2.26 -3.24
CA PHE A 67 4.01 -2.28 -3.81
C PHE A 67 3.76 -1.09 -4.73
N CYS A 68 4.15 0.12 -4.33
CA CYS A 68 4.00 1.31 -5.16
C CYS A 68 4.72 1.17 -6.50
N LYS A 69 5.96 0.68 -6.49
CA LYS A 69 6.73 0.48 -7.71
C LYS A 69 6.09 -0.57 -8.62
N TRP A 70 5.64 -1.68 -8.02
CA TRP A 70 4.96 -2.74 -8.77
C TRP A 70 3.69 -2.22 -9.43
N LEU A 71 2.89 -1.44 -8.69
CA LEU A 71 1.64 -0.89 -9.18
C LEU A 71 1.88 0.04 -10.36
N TYR A 72 2.88 0.91 -10.25
CA TYR A 72 3.26 1.82 -11.33
C TYR A 72 3.72 1.05 -12.57
N GLU A 73 4.54 0.01 -12.41
CA GLU A 73 5.06 -0.77 -13.53
C GLU A 73 3.98 -1.56 -14.27
N ASN A 74 2.98 -2.03 -13.55
CA ASN A 74 1.93 -2.88 -14.12
C ASN A 74 0.67 -2.12 -14.52
N TYR A 75 0.38 -1.00 -13.87
CA TYR A 75 -0.82 -0.20 -14.11
C TYR A 75 -0.48 1.29 -14.20
N PRO A 76 0.39 1.69 -15.14
CA PRO A 76 0.90 3.08 -15.14
C PRO A 76 -0.14 4.15 -15.36
N ASN A 77 -1.31 3.79 -15.92
CA ASN A 77 -2.39 4.75 -16.20
C ASN A 77 -3.47 4.75 -15.11
N ASN A 78 -3.27 4.01 -14.01
CA ASN A 78 -4.28 3.82 -12.99
C ASN A 78 -3.75 4.08 -11.58
N PRO A 79 -3.24 5.29 -11.28
CA PRO A 79 -2.85 5.61 -9.91
C PRO A 79 -4.08 5.63 -9.00
N PRO A 80 -3.90 5.39 -7.69
CA PRO A 80 -5.02 5.55 -6.76
C PRO A 80 -5.50 7.00 -6.75
N ASP A 81 -6.79 7.20 -6.53
CA ASP A 81 -7.37 8.54 -6.44
C ASP A 81 -6.99 9.24 -5.13
N GLY A 82 -6.72 8.46 -4.08
CA GLY A 82 -6.28 8.97 -2.80
C GLY A 82 -5.45 7.94 -2.05
N TRP A 83 -4.72 8.41 -1.05
CA TRP A 83 -3.91 7.54 -0.19
C TRP A 83 -3.66 8.22 1.15
N ARG A 84 -3.29 7.38 2.12
CA ARG A 84 -2.93 7.81 3.46
C ARG A 84 -1.86 6.87 3.99
N ILE A 85 -1.04 7.32 4.90
CA ILE A 85 -0.07 6.50 5.61
C ILE A 85 -0.50 6.48 7.08
N HIS A 86 -1.00 5.33 7.57
CA HIS A 86 -1.48 5.21 8.94
C HIS A 86 -0.39 4.81 9.93
N SER A 87 0.75 4.35 9.44
CA SER A 87 1.88 4.01 10.29
C SER A 87 3.19 4.44 9.65
N GLN A 88 3.96 5.24 10.40
CA GLN A 88 5.24 5.80 9.95
C GLN A 88 6.35 5.45 10.94
N ASN A 89 6.26 4.33 11.58
CA ASN A 89 6.89 4.01 12.85
C ASN A 89 8.37 4.30 13.01
N ARG A 90 9.21 4.14 12.01
CA ARG A 90 10.66 4.15 12.24
C ARG A 90 11.42 5.11 11.36
N SER A 91 10.76 5.65 10.38
CA SER A 91 11.41 6.57 9.45
C SER A 91 10.44 7.70 9.13
N PRO A 92 10.69 8.90 9.66
CA PRO A 92 9.85 10.05 9.32
C PRO A 92 9.83 10.34 7.83
N ASP A 93 10.85 9.89 7.10
CA ASP A 93 10.94 10.11 5.66
C ASP A 93 10.15 9.09 4.83
N ALA A 94 9.75 7.98 5.43
CA ALA A 94 9.10 6.89 4.72
C ALA A 94 7.74 7.29 4.14
N GLY A 95 6.91 7.94 4.95
CA GLY A 95 5.61 8.45 4.49
C GLY A 95 5.78 9.52 3.43
N GLY A 96 6.78 10.38 3.60
CA GLY A 96 7.11 11.41 2.62
C GLY A 96 7.52 10.83 1.27
N TRP A 97 8.27 9.72 1.27
CA TRP A 97 8.66 9.06 0.03
C TRP A 97 7.42 8.53 -0.74
N ILE A 98 6.52 7.85 -0.04
CA ILE A 98 5.31 7.30 -0.65
C ILE A 98 4.45 8.42 -1.25
N ASP A 99 4.20 9.47 -0.46
CA ASP A 99 3.43 10.61 -0.90
C ASP A 99 4.05 11.27 -2.15
N SER A 100 5.34 11.52 -2.11
CA SER A 100 6.05 12.12 -3.24
C SER A 100 6.00 11.25 -4.49
N TYR A 101 6.18 9.94 -4.32
CA TYR A 101 6.15 9.00 -5.43
C TYR A 101 4.77 8.98 -6.12
N LEU A 102 3.71 8.88 -5.31
CA LEU A 102 2.36 8.83 -5.85
C LEU A 102 1.93 10.17 -6.47
N ARG A 103 2.30 11.29 -5.86
CA ARG A 103 2.03 12.62 -6.43
C ARG A 103 2.73 12.82 -7.75
N SER A 104 3.99 12.39 -7.86
CA SER A 104 4.74 12.48 -9.11
C SER A 104 4.10 11.63 -10.21
N TRP A 105 3.63 10.43 -9.84
CA TRP A 105 2.94 9.55 -10.77
C TRP A 105 1.65 10.20 -11.29
N VAL A 106 0.79 10.67 -10.40
CA VAL A 106 -0.46 11.35 -10.79
C VAL A 106 -0.17 12.55 -11.68
N ARG A 107 0.82 13.36 -11.29
CA ARG A 107 1.19 14.56 -12.04
C ARG A 107 1.67 14.22 -13.46
N SER A 108 2.39 13.12 -13.62
CA SER A 108 2.88 12.71 -14.94
C SER A 108 1.75 12.37 -15.91
N LEU A 109 0.59 11.97 -15.41
CA LEU A 109 -0.57 11.64 -16.23
C LEU A 109 -1.43 12.86 -16.60
N GLU A 110 -1.22 13.96 -15.90
CA GLU A 110 -1.96 15.21 -16.14
C GLU A 110 -1.34 16.08 -17.23
N MET A 111 -0.17 15.72 -17.71
CA MET A 111 0.54 16.48 -18.74
C MET A 111 0.22 16.03 -20.14
#